data_d7c30289c8043702b8b78b59c5230d1a
#
_entry.id   d7c30289c8043702b8b78b59c5230d1a
#
_cell.length_a   1.000
_cell.length_b   1.000
_cell.length_c   1.000
_cell.angle_alpha   90.00
_cell.angle_beta   90.00
_cell.angle_gamma   90.00
#
_symmetry.space_group_name_H-M   'P 1'
#
loop_
_entity.id
_entity.type
_entity.pdbx_description
1 polymer ?
#
loop_
_entity_poly.entity_id
_entity_poly.type
_entity_poly.pdbx_seq_one_letter_code
_entity_poly.pdbx_strand_id
1 'polypeptide(L)'
;MESTNISLLSGTTLHSPTTAYKIVRTLGQGTFGITYLAEVNVDGALSALGATVYVTVKEFFMSKINGRKGTAVTNSDDGGYFEYYKKRFIKEAQNLKTLNHPNIVKVAETFESNGTAYYVMEYIDGKTLSSVINRKGRIHEQQAINLTLQVTNALAYMHNKKMLHLDIKPSNIMISNGKAVLIDFGLSKQYTESGEPESSTSIGLGTPGYAPLEQANYHEHNGLPATLDIYALGATMMKMLTGISEMPPASEILNDGFPTSLFHKSGVSALLTDIVEKAMAPLKKNRYQTVEELRSDLAKLSHSTENTQIEQKSNNVEHKDINNKPNGIKYKYFTGMVYLIGEWLFSFIMLCFSRDCDPDDDGFKLLTAFLIAAIFVFVWIMKRRHILPTDLLKKMRCGVTALVVGNALLLPMWNGSLTFSYFALSVLFAPASALL
;
A
#
# COMPACT_ATOMS: atom_id res chain seq x y z
N MET A 1 16.66 -32.98 -22.26
CA MET A 1 15.29 -32.43 -22.27
C MET A 1 15.43 -30.93 -22.22
N GLU A 2 15.19 -30.27 -23.35
CA GLU A 2 15.11 -28.80 -23.37
C GLU A 2 14.01 -28.39 -22.41
N SER A 3 14.33 -27.54 -21.43
CA SER A 3 13.34 -26.89 -20.60
C SER A 3 12.51 -25.98 -21.51
N THR A 4 11.38 -26.47 -21.99
CA THR A 4 10.43 -25.64 -22.76
C THR A 4 10.05 -24.48 -21.87
N ASN A 5 10.55 -23.29 -22.20
CA ASN A 5 10.21 -22.06 -21.50
C ASN A 5 8.72 -21.77 -21.73
N ILE A 6 7.88 -22.08 -20.74
CA ILE A 6 6.43 -21.92 -20.83
C ILE A 6 5.98 -20.47 -20.62
N SER A 7 6.89 -19.57 -20.19
CA SER A 7 6.63 -18.15 -20.04
C SER A 7 6.84 -17.40 -21.35
N LEU A 8 6.14 -16.30 -21.53
CA LEU A 8 6.41 -15.34 -22.61
C LEU A 8 7.81 -14.75 -22.45
N LEU A 9 8.49 -14.57 -23.57
CA LEU A 9 9.83 -13.98 -23.59
C LEU A 9 9.77 -12.48 -23.33
N SER A 10 10.83 -11.94 -22.75
CA SER A 10 11.03 -10.49 -22.66
C SER A 10 10.99 -9.84 -24.05
N GLY A 11 10.33 -8.69 -24.16
CA GLY A 11 10.09 -8.01 -25.44
C GLY A 11 8.83 -8.46 -26.19
N THR A 12 8.18 -9.57 -25.79
CA THR A 12 6.89 -9.97 -26.37
C THR A 12 5.84 -8.90 -26.14
N THR A 13 5.09 -8.53 -27.17
CA THR A 13 3.98 -7.58 -27.07
C THR A 13 2.65 -8.31 -27.06
N LEU A 14 1.84 -8.07 -26.05
CA LEU A 14 0.45 -8.51 -25.95
C LEU A 14 -0.46 -7.36 -26.37
N HIS A 15 -1.39 -7.64 -27.27
CA HIS A 15 -2.38 -6.66 -27.72
C HIS A 15 -3.72 -6.93 -27.05
N SER A 16 -4.24 -5.96 -26.33
CA SER A 16 -5.61 -5.89 -25.87
C SER A 16 -6.46 -5.04 -26.82
N PRO A 17 -7.79 -5.00 -26.65
CA PRO A 17 -8.64 -4.10 -27.44
C PRO A 17 -8.33 -2.60 -27.22
N THR A 18 -7.70 -2.24 -26.12
CA THR A 18 -7.46 -0.84 -25.73
C THR A 18 -6.02 -0.39 -25.90
N THR A 19 -5.03 -1.30 -25.73
CA THR A 19 -3.62 -0.94 -25.74
C THR A 19 -2.69 -2.15 -25.96
N ALA A 20 -1.40 -1.92 -25.99
CA ALA A 20 -0.37 -2.95 -26.11
C ALA A 20 0.51 -2.97 -24.85
N TYR A 21 0.79 -4.18 -24.36
CA TYR A 21 1.61 -4.45 -23.18
C TYR A 21 2.89 -5.17 -23.60
N LYS A 22 4.04 -4.57 -23.41
CA LYS A 22 5.32 -5.20 -23.72
C LYS A 22 5.88 -5.89 -22.49
N ILE A 23 6.03 -7.20 -22.55
CA ILE A 23 6.55 -8.02 -21.45
C ILE A 23 8.00 -7.64 -21.16
N VAL A 24 8.27 -7.27 -19.92
CA VAL A 24 9.61 -6.97 -19.41
C VAL A 24 10.27 -8.23 -18.86
N ARG A 25 9.56 -8.93 -17.96
CA ARG A 25 10.03 -10.18 -17.34
C ARG A 25 8.89 -10.91 -16.62
N THR A 26 9.10 -12.19 -16.35
CA THR A 26 8.23 -12.97 -15.47
C THR A 26 8.44 -12.53 -14.01
N LEU A 27 7.35 -12.35 -13.28
CA LEU A 27 7.31 -12.06 -11.84
C LEU A 27 7.10 -13.32 -11.02
N GLY A 28 6.31 -14.26 -11.52
CA GLY A 28 6.01 -15.51 -10.85
C GLY A 28 5.21 -16.46 -11.73
N GLN A 29 5.21 -17.73 -11.32
CA GLN A 29 4.45 -18.80 -11.98
C GLN A 29 3.77 -19.63 -10.91
N GLY A 30 2.48 -19.84 -11.09
CA GLY A 30 1.63 -20.68 -10.23
C GLY A 30 1.00 -21.83 -11.00
N THR A 31 0.14 -22.58 -10.33
CA THR A 31 -0.58 -23.74 -10.91
C THR A 31 -1.53 -23.32 -12.03
N PHE A 32 -2.16 -22.16 -11.93
CA PHE A 32 -3.22 -21.69 -12.84
C PHE A 32 -2.87 -20.37 -13.54
N GLY A 33 -1.60 -19.93 -13.49
CA GLY A 33 -1.25 -18.71 -14.18
C GLY A 33 0.22 -18.33 -14.09
N ILE A 34 0.61 -17.46 -15.02
CA ILE A 34 1.91 -16.84 -15.08
C ILE A 34 1.72 -15.34 -14.93
N THR A 35 2.54 -14.72 -14.10
CA THR A 35 2.48 -13.28 -13.82
C THR A 35 3.70 -12.59 -14.40
N TYR A 36 3.48 -11.51 -15.14
CA TYR A 36 4.52 -10.75 -15.81
C TYR A 36 4.54 -9.30 -15.34
N LEU A 37 5.74 -8.71 -15.31
CA LEU A 37 5.91 -7.28 -15.39
C LEU A 37 5.84 -6.89 -16.86
N ALA A 38 5.01 -5.91 -17.19
CA ALA A 38 4.91 -5.36 -18.52
C ALA A 38 4.99 -3.83 -18.47
N GLU A 39 5.40 -3.24 -19.57
CA GLU A 39 5.38 -1.80 -19.79
C GLU A 39 4.29 -1.44 -20.79
N VAL A 40 3.67 -0.29 -20.56
CA VAL A 40 2.69 0.32 -21.45
C VAL A 40 3.11 1.75 -21.76
N ASN A 41 3.08 2.11 -23.05
CA ASN A 41 3.31 3.49 -23.45
C ASN A 41 2.09 4.33 -23.09
N VAL A 42 2.35 5.50 -22.53
CA VAL A 42 1.29 6.46 -22.18
C VAL A 42 1.06 7.36 -23.38
N ASP A 43 -0.18 7.42 -23.88
CA ASP A 43 -0.54 8.32 -24.97
C ASP A 43 -0.62 9.79 -24.52
N GLY A 44 -0.55 10.73 -25.46
CA GLY A 44 -0.67 12.17 -25.22
C GLY A 44 0.65 12.87 -24.90
N ALA A 45 0.60 14.01 -24.20
CA ALA A 45 1.76 14.86 -23.93
C ALA A 45 2.91 14.16 -23.17
N LEU A 46 2.58 13.18 -22.31
CA LEU A 46 3.55 12.38 -21.57
C LEU A 46 4.31 11.38 -22.47
N SER A 47 3.71 10.96 -23.59
CA SER A 47 4.38 10.12 -24.58
C SER A 47 5.60 10.81 -25.18
N ALA A 48 5.50 12.12 -25.43
CA ALA A 48 6.62 12.93 -25.93
C ALA A 48 7.80 13.00 -24.95
N LEU A 49 7.57 12.76 -23.67
CA LEU A 49 8.61 12.67 -22.63
C LEU A 49 9.16 11.25 -22.45
N GLY A 50 8.72 10.27 -23.25
CA GLY A 50 9.10 8.87 -23.11
C GLY A 50 8.60 8.22 -21.80
N ALA A 51 7.50 8.72 -21.24
CA ALA A 51 6.95 8.19 -20.01
C ALA A 51 6.44 6.77 -20.21
N THR A 52 6.96 5.83 -19.41
CA THR A 52 6.56 4.43 -19.40
C THR A 52 5.88 4.11 -18.07
N VAL A 53 4.74 3.44 -18.12
CA VAL A 53 4.04 2.94 -16.93
C VAL A 53 4.22 1.44 -16.85
N TYR A 54 4.63 0.95 -15.68
CA TYR A 54 4.69 -0.47 -15.41
C TYR A 54 3.35 -0.99 -14.91
N VAL A 55 2.96 -2.15 -15.43
CA VAL A 55 1.77 -2.89 -15.03
C VAL A 55 2.11 -4.34 -14.76
N THR A 56 1.24 -5.03 -14.05
CA THR A 56 1.32 -6.48 -13.87
C THR A 56 0.28 -7.14 -14.76
N VAL A 57 0.71 -8.09 -15.60
CA VAL A 57 -0.17 -8.90 -16.45
C VAL A 57 -0.20 -10.32 -15.93
N LYS A 58 -1.37 -10.84 -15.61
CA LYS A 58 -1.56 -12.26 -15.24
C LYS A 58 -2.20 -12.99 -16.40
N GLU A 59 -1.54 -14.06 -16.84
CA GLU A 59 -1.96 -14.96 -17.89
C GLU A 59 -2.60 -16.19 -17.28
N PHE A 60 -3.73 -16.63 -17.78
CA PHE A 60 -4.27 -17.95 -17.44
C PHE A 60 -3.43 -19.04 -18.13
N PHE A 61 -2.82 -19.90 -17.33
CA PHE A 61 -1.96 -20.97 -17.82
C PHE A 61 -1.95 -22.13 -16.81
N MET A 62 -2.45 -23.28 -17.22
CA MET A 62 -2.48 -24.49 -16.40
C MET A 62 -1.25 -25.34 -16.71
N SER A 63 -0.22 -25.25 -15.89
CA SER A 63 1.12 -25.82 -16.13
C SER A 63 1.14 -27.35 -16.40
N LYS A 64 0.10 -28.08 -15.98
CA LYS A 64 0.00 -29.55 -16.18
C LYS A 64 -0.62 -29.95 -17.51
N ILE A 65 -1.40 -29.08 -18.15
CA ILE A 65 -2.17 -29.41 -19.36
C ILE A 65 -1.92 -28.45 -20.51
N ASN A 66 -1.34 -27.29 -20.25
CA ASN A 66 -1.04 -26.31 -21.29
C ASN A 66 0.42 -26.41 -21.74
N GLY A 67 0.62 -26.28 -23.05
CA GLY A 67 1.88 -26.02 -23.69
C GLY A 67 1.92 -24.62 -24.30
N ARG A 68 3.05 -24.27 -24.90
CA ARG A 68 3.21 -23.01 -25.61
C ARG A 68 3.88 -23.20 -26.97
N LYS A 69 3.30 -22.58 -28.01
CA LYS A 69 3.90 -22.49 -29.34
C LYS A 69 4.01 -21.03 -29.75
N GLY A 70 5.22 -20.49 -29.69
CA GLY A 70 5.42 -19.03 -29.81
C GLY A 70 4.74 -18.30 -28.66
N THR A 71 3.80 -17.41 -28.95
CA THR A 71 2.97 -16.72 -27.94
C THR A 71 1.69 -17.48 -27.59
N ALA A 72 1.26 -18.39 -28.45
CA ALA A 72 -0.02 -19.11 -28.29
C ALA A 72 0.06 -20.19 -27.22
N VAL A 73 -0.95 -20.25 -26.36
CA VAL A 73 -1.18 -21.34 -25.43
C VAL A 73 -1.85 -22.49 -26.18
N THR A 74 -1.24 -23.65 -26.09
CA THR A 74 -1.81 -24.89 -26.64
C THR A 74 -2.41 -25.71 -25.52
N ASN A 75 -3.56 -26.33 -25.78
CA ASN A 75 -4.29 -27.12 -24.81
C ASN A 75 -4.38 -28.58 -25.28
N SER A 76 -4.05 -29.52 -24.41
CA SER A 76 -4.19 -30.95 -24.63
C SER A 76 -5.41 -31.55 -23.91
N ASP A 77 -6.30 -30.70 -23.38
CA ASP A 77 -7.46 -31.13 -22.61
C ASP A 77 -8.68 -31.36 -23.51
N ASP A 78 -9.13 -32.61 -23.59
CA ASP A 78 -10.33 -33.03 -24.34
C ASP A 78 -11.62 -32.91 -23.48
N GLY A 79 -11.47 -32.66 -22.15
CA GLY A 79 -12.58 -32.67 -21.19
C GLY A 79 -13.23 -31.31 -20.92
N GLY A 80 -12.81 -30.25 -21.58
CA GLY A 80 -13.36 -28.90 -21.37
C GLY A 80 -12.92 -28.22 -20.05
N TYR A 81 -12.00 -28.79 -19.29
CA TYR A 81 -11.47 -28.25 -18.05
C TYR A 81 -10.80 -26.90 -18.28
N PHE A 82 -10.04 -26.76 -19.36
CA PHE A 82 -9.36 -25.53 -19.70
C PHE A 82 -10.35 -24.36 -19.87
N GLU A 83 -11.38 -24.54 -20.69
CA GLU A 83 -12.41 -23.52 -20.94
C GLU A 83 -13.20 -23.19 -19.67
N TYR A 84 -13.49 -24.20 -18.85
CA TYR A 84 -14.16 -24.04 -17.59
C TYR A 84 -13.35 -23.13 -16.63
N TYR A 85 -12.06 -23.41 -16.43
CA TYR A 85 -11.21 -22.63 -15.55
C TYR A 85 -10.84 -21.28 -16.15
N LYS A 86 -10.71 -21.16 -17.48
CA LYS A 86 -10.50 -19.88 -18.17
C LYS A 86 -11.69 -18.93 -17.94
N LYS A 87 -12.91 -19.41 -18.05
CA LYS A 87 -14.11 -18.62 -17.75
C LYS A 87 -14.14 -18.14 -16.29
N ARG A 88 -13.73 -18.99 -15.36
CA ARG A 88 -13.62 -18.61 -13.95
C ARG A 88 -12.57 -17.53 -13.73
N PHE A 89 -11.41 -17.65 -14.34
CA PHE A 89 -10.35 -16.67 -14.29
C PHE A 89 -10.82 -15.30 -14.81
N ILE A 90 -11.55 -15.27 -15.92
CA ILE A 90 -12.12 -14.05 -16.46
C ILE A 90 -13.16 -13.47 -15.49
N LYS A 91 -14.07 -14.29 -14.97
CA LYS A 91 -15.10 -13.84 -14.02
C LYS A 91 -14.48 -13.27 -12.74
N GLU A 92 -13.48 -13.94 -12.19
CA GLU A 92 -12.70 -13.43 -11.05
C GLU A 92 -12.14 -12.04 -11.33
N ALA A 93 -11.43 -11.86 -12.45
CA ALA A 93 -10.84 -10.58 -12.81
C ALA A 93 -11.90 -9.47 -13.04
N GLN A 94 -13.07 -9.81 -13.60
CA GLN A 94 -14.20 -8.90 -13.74
C GLN A 94 -14.75 -8.46 -12.38
N ASN A 95 -14.87 -9.37 -11.43
CA ASN A 95 -15.28 -9.07 -10.06
C ASN A 95 -14.27 -8.14 -9.38
N LEU A 96 -12.97 -8.44 -9.52
CA LEU A 96 -11.90 -7.60 -8.97
C LEU A 96 -11.90 -6.19 -9.56
N LYS A 97 -12.23 -6.04 -10.83
CA LYS A 97 -12.33 -4.74 -11.50
C LYS A 97 -13.36 -3.81 -10.83
N THR A 98 -14.36 -4.38 -10.14
CA THR A 98 -15.37 -3.60 -9.39
C THR A 98 -14.85 -3.07 -8.05
N LEU A 99 -13.71 -3.57 -7.56
CA LEU A 99 -13.13 -3.18 -6.29
C LEU A 99 -12.25 -1.94 -6.45
N ASN A 100 -12.45 -0.97 -5.56
CA ASN A 100 -11.64 0.23 -5.49
C ASN A 100 -11.32 0.54 -4.03
N HIS A 101 -10.19 0.02 -3.54
CA HIS A 101 -9.77 0.17 -2.16
C HIS A 101 -8.23 0.28 -2.08
N PRO A 102 -7.67 1.15 -1.22
CA PRO A 102 -6.22 1.38 -1.17
C PRO A 102 -5.40 0.13 -0.81
N ASN A 103 -5.98 -0.86 -0.14
CA ASN A 103 -5.30 -2.10 0.28
C ASN A 103 -5.71 -3.32 -0.58
N ILE A 104 -6.29 -3.09 -1.76
CA ILE A 104 -6.63 -4.12 -2.76
C ILE A 104 -6.01 -3.70 -4.09
N VAL A 105 -5.37 -4.64 -4.78
CA VAL A 105 -4.78 -4.38 -6.10
C VAL A 105 -5.87 -3.97 -7.10
N LYS A 106 -5.61 -2.91 -7.85
CA LYS A 106 -6.56 -2.42 -8.85
C LYS A 106 -6.40 -3.17 -10.16
N VAL A 107 -7.47 -3.79 -10.65
CA VAL A 107 -7.54 -4.40 -11.98
C VAL A 107 -8.01 -3.36 -12.99
N ALA A 108 -7.24 -3.19 -14.07
CA ALA A 108 -7.51 -2.23 -15.13
C ALA A 108 -8.41 -2.83 -16.21
N GLU A 109 -8.01 -3.97 -16.78
CA GLU A 109 -8.77 -4.63 -17.83
C GLU A 109 -8.58 -6.15 -17.84
N THR A 110 -9.46 -6.82 -18.61
CA THR A 110 -9.39 -8.24 -18.93
C THR A 110 -9.54 -8.41 -20.43
N PHE A 111 -8.79 -9.32 -21.04
CA PHE A 111 -8.91 -9.62 -22.46
C PHE A 111 -8.51 -11.06 -22.77
N GLU A 112 -8.96 -11.57 -23.90
CA GLU A 112 -8.54 -12.86 -24.44
C GLU A 112 -7.62 -12.63 -25.66
N SER A 113 -6.52 -13.36 -25.70
CA SER A 113 -5.55 -13.37 -26.79
C SER A 113 -4.72 -14.65 -26.72
N ASN A 114 -4.03 -15.01 -27.80
CA ASN A 114 -3.10 -16.15 -27.84
C ASN A 114 -3.70 -17.48 -27.34
N GLY A 115 -5.00 -17.70 -27.52
CA GLY A 115 -5.69 -18.91 -27.06
C GLY A 115 -5.90 -19.00 -25.55
N THR A 116 -5.71 -17.92 -24.82
CA THR A 116 -5.90 -17.85 -23.36
C THR A 116 -6.50 -16.51 -22.94
N ALA A 117 -6.59 -16.27 -21.62
CA ALA A 117 -7.09 -15.04 -21.05
C ALA A 117 -6.02 -14.34 -20.22
N TYR A 118 -6.12 -13.03 -20.19
CA TYR A 118 -5.24 -12.14 -19.44
C TYR A 118 -6.07 -11.17 -18.60
N TYR A 119 -5.52 -10.74 -17.46
CA TYR A 119 -5.94 -9.50 -16.84
C TYR A 119 -4.75 -8.65 -16.45
N VAL A 120 -4.96 -7.35 -16.48
CA VAL A 120 -3.96 -6.34 -16.20
C VAL A 120 -4.31 -5.64 -14.90
N MET A 121 -3.33 -5.51 -14.03
CA MET A 121 -3.46 -4.83 -12.74
C MET A 121 -2.31 -3.86 -12.51
N GLU A 122 -2.48 -2.95 -11.57
CA GLU A 122 -1.41 -2.04 -11.16
C GLU A 122 -0.16 -2.83 -10.74
N TYR A 123 1.00 -2.32 -11.09
CA TYR A 123 2.26 -2.83 -10.58
C TYR A 123 2.55 -2.23 -9.21
N ILE A 124 2.75 -3.09 -8.22
CA ILE A 124 3.10 -2.68 -6.87
C ILE A 124 4.61 -2.86 -6.71
N ASP A 125 5.35 -1.74 -6.66
CA ASP A 125 6.78 -1.77 -6.36
C ASP A 125 6.99 -2.10 -4.88
N GLY A 126 7.17 -3.38 -4.60
CA GLY A 126 7.22 -3.90 -3.24
C GLY A 126 7.72 -5.34 -3.18
N LYS A 127 7.53 -5.94 -2.03
CA LYS A 127 7.83 -7.36 -1.78
C LYS A 127 6.64 -8.04 -1.14
N THR A 128 6.45 -9.33 -1.42
CA THR A 128 5.43 -10.09 -0.70
C THR A 128 5.76 -10.14 0.79
N LEU A 129 4.74 -10.17 1.63
CA LEU A 129 4.90 -10.31 3.07
C LEU A 129 5.67 -11.60 3.40
N SER A 130 5.48 -12.68 2.63
CA SER A 130 6.28 -13.90 2.73
C SER A 130 7.78 -13.63 2.56
N SER A 131 8.16 -12.89 1.51
CA SER A 131 9.56 -12.50 1.28
C SER A 131 10.12 -11.62 2.41
N VAL A 132 9.28 -10.75 2.98
CA VAL A 132 9.68 -9.91 4.12
C VAL A 132 9.93 -10.76 5.37
N ILE A 133 9.02 -11.70 5.67
CA ILE A 133 9.16 -12.62 6.81
C ILE A 133 10.39 -13.50 6.63
N ASN A 134 10.58 -14.11 5.46
CA ASN A 134 11.74 -14.98 5.19
C ASN A 134 13.09 -14.25 5.39
N ARG A 135 13.15 -12.96 5.03
CA ARG A 135 14.35 -12.14 5.20
C ARG A 135 14.59 -11.71 6.64
N LYS A 136 13.52 -11.39 7.39
CA LYS A 136 13.62 -10.85 8.76
C LYS A 136 13.52 -11.93 9.85
N GLY A 137 13.09 -13.13 9.51
CA GLY A 137 12.71 -14.21 10.42
C GLY A 137 11.28 -14.01 10.97
N ARG A 138 10.95 -12.82 11.40
CA ARG A 138 9.61 -12.45 11.91
C ARG A 138 9.36 -10.94 11.78
N ILE A 139 8.12 -10.53 12.02
CA ILE A 139 7.70 -9.13 12.03
C ILE A 139 7.48 -8.70 13.48
N HIS A 140 7.97 -7.53 13.84
CA HIS A 140 7.75 -6.95 15.15
C HIS A 140 6.26 -6.71 15.41
N GLU A 141 5.79 -6.92 16.64
CA GLU A 141 4.39 -6.88 17.04
C GLU A 141 3.64 -5.65 16.53
N GLN A 142 4.13 -4.44 16.80
CA GLN A 142 3.48 -3.20 16.36
C GLN A 142 3.36 -3.11 14.83
N GLN A 143 4.38 -3.57 14.11
CA GLN A 143 4.33 -3.60 12.65
C GLN A 143 3.33 -4.64 12.15
N ALA A 144 3.25 -5.81 12.79
CA ALA A 144 2.26 -6.84 12.46
C ALA A 144 0.83 -6.35 12.69
N ILE A 145 0.55 -5.68 13.83
CA ILE A 145 -0.74 -5.05 14.10
C ILE A 145 -1.11 -4.05 13.00
N ASN A 146 -0.21 -3.13 12.65
CA ASN A 146 -0.47 -2.12 11.65
C ASN A 146 -0.73 -2.69 10.25
N LEU A 147 -0.01 -3.74 9.84
CA LEU A 147 -0.25 -4.43 8.57
C LEU A 147 -1.58 -5.17 8.60
N THR A 148 -1.90 -5.83 9.72
CA THR A 148 -3.17 -6.54 9.88
C THR A 148 -4.36 -5.58 9.85
N LEU A 149 -4.28 -4.43 10.50
CA LEU A 149 -5.34 -3.40 10.45
C LEU A 149 -5.61 -2.92 9.01
N GLN A 150 -4.59 -2.82 8.16
CA GLN A 150 -4.77 -2.48 6.75
C GLN A 150 -5.47 -3.60 5.98
N VAL A 151 -5.13 -4.87 6.25
CA VAL A 151 -5.78 -6.03 5.63
C VAL A 151 -7.22 -6.16 6.12
N THR A 152 -7.51 -5.90 7.41
CA THR A 152 -8.91 -5.91 7.92
C THR A 152 -9.76 -4.85 7.23
N ASN A 153 -9.21 -3.67 6.89
CA ASN A 153 -9.95 -2.66 6.12
C ASN A 153 -10.31 -3.17 4.71
N ALA A 154 -9.38 -3.86 4.04
CA ALA A 154 -9.64 -4.47 2.74
C ALA A 154 -10.72 -5.54 2.82
N LEU A 155 -10.63 -6.44 3.81
CA LEU A 155 -11.60 -7.52 4.00
C LEU A 155 -12.98 -6.98 4.37
N ALA A 156 -13.08 -5.98 5.26
CA ALA A 156 -14.35 -5.32 5.59
C ALA A 156 -15.03 -4.74 4.34
N TYR A 157 -14.25 -4.07 3.47
CA TYR A 157 -14.75 -3.56 2.20
C TYR A 157 -15.25 -4.68 1.27
N MET A 158 -14.51 -5.81 1.17
CA MET A 158 -14.94 -6.97 0.38
C MET A 158 -16.20 -7.63 0.95
N HIS A 159 -16.23 -7.87 2.26
CA HIS A 159 -17.37 -8.51 2.92
C HIS A 159 -18.66 -7.67 2.79
N ASN A 160 -18.56 -6.35 2.85
CA ASN A 160 -19.67 -5.44 2.57
C ASN A 160 -20.18 -5.54 1.12
N LYS A 161 -19.31 -5.93 0.18
CA LYS A 161 -19.67 -6.23 -1.21
C LYS A 161 -20.03 -7.71 -1.43
N LYS A 162 -20.26 -8.47 -0.35
CA LYS A 162 -20.58 -9.90 -0.42
C LYS A 162 -19.49 -10.74 -1.10
N MET A 163 -18.23 -10.37 -0.94
CA MET A 163 -17.09 -11.10 -1.48
C MET A 163 -16.19 -11.62 -0.36
N LEU A 164 -15.75 -12.88 -0.50
CA LEU A 164 -14.70 -13.47 0.32
C LEU A 164 -13.41 -13.61 -0.48
N HIS A 165 -12.27 -13.51 0.20
CA HIS A 165 -10.96 -13.72 -0.41
C HIS A 165 -10.59 -15.20 -0.49
N LEU A 166 -10.76 -15.97 0.60
CA LEU A 166 -10.56 -17.42 0.74
C LEU A 166 -9.11 -17.94 0.62
N ASP A 167 -8.15 -17.08 0.37
CA ASP A 167 -6.72 -17.44 0.29
C ASP A 167 -5.81 -16.35 0.88
N ILE A 168 -6.18 -15.82 2.04
CA ILE A 168 -5.34 -14.86 2.78
C ILE A 168 -4.11 -15.59 3.31
N LYS A 169 -2.93 -15.15 2.85
CA LYS A 169 -1.62 -15.67 3.29
C LYS A 169 -0.52 -14.68 2.95
N PRO A 170 0.67 -14.81 3.56
CA PRO A 170 1.76 -13.85 3.34
C PRO A 170 2.22 -13.68 1.89
N SER A 171 2.08 -14.70 1.03
CA SER A 171 2.43 -14.59 -0.40
C SER A 171 1.45 -13.74 -1.20
N ASN A 172 0.20 -13.60 -0.72
CA ASN A 172 -0.87 -12.86 -1.38
C ASN A 172 -1.03 -11.43 -0.83
N ILE A 173 -0.07 -10.98 -0.03
CA ILE A 173 -0.01 -9.61 0.50
C ILE A 173 1.29 -8.97 0.07
N MET A 174 1.23 -7.90 -0.71
CA MET A 174 2.39 -7.07 -1.07
C MET A 174 2.60 -5.98 -0.03
N ILE A 175 3.87 -5.72 0.30
CA ILE A 175 4.28 -4.62 1.16
C ILE A 175 5.09 -3.62 0.34
N SER A 176 4.57 -2.40 0.22
CA SER A 176 5.22 -1.28 -0.44
C SER A 176 5.15 -0.05 0.46
N ASN A 177 6.30 0.51 0.87
CA ASN A 177 6.38 1.70 1.72
C ASN A 177 5.51 1.63 3.00
N GLY A 178 5.45 0.46 3.66
CA GLY A 178 4.64 0.24 4.86
C GLY A 178 3.15 0.00 4.59
N LYS A 179 2.73 0.04 3.33
CA LYS A 179 1.35 -0.26 2.91
C LYS A 179 1.22 -1.73 2.55
N ALA A 180 0.18 -2.39 3.09
CA ALA A 180 -0.20 -3.75 2.74
C ALA A 180 -1.28 -3.72 1.64
N VAL A 181 -1.11 -4.53 0.59
CA VAL A 181 -2.05 -4.63 -0.54
C VAL A 181 -2.30 -6.09 -0.85
N LEU A 182 -3.56 -6.51 -0.87
CA LEU A 182 -3.99 -7.84 -1.33
C LEU A 182 -3.86 -7.93 -2.85
N ILE A 183 -3.25 -9.02 -3.36
CA ILE A 183 -2.86 -9.13 -4.78
C ILE A 183 -3.36 -10.35 -5.54
N ASP A 184 -3.75 -11.41 -4.90
CA ASP A 184 -4.19 -12.65 -5.55
C ASP A 184 -5.52 -13.13 -4.97
N PHE A 185 -6.51 -13.31 -5.84
CA PHE A 185 -7.90 -13.60 -5.52
C PHE A 185 -8.37 -14.90 -6.17
N GLY A 186 -7.45 -15.79 -6.55
CA GLY A 186 -7.71 -17.02 -7.33
C GLY A 186 -8.75 -17.96 -6.73
N LEU A 187 -9.09 -17.81 -5.45
CA LEU A 187 -10.17 -18.56 -4.79
C LEU A 187 -11.35 -17.67 -4.39
N SER A 188 -11.29 -16.36 -4.65
CA SER A 188 -12.34 -15.43 -4.20
C SER A 188 -13.72 -15.82 -4.73
N LYS A 189 -14.74 -15.63 -3.91
CA LYS A 189 -16.14 -15.90 -4.27
C LYS A 189 -17.01 -14.69 -3.96
N GLN A 190 -17.97 -14.46 -4.85
CA GLN A 190 -19.06 -13.53 -4.65
C GLN A 190 -20.31 -14.27 -4.19
N TYR A 191 -21.08 -13.66 -3.31
CA TYR A 191 -22.30 -14.17 -2.73
C TYR A 191 -23.47 -13.24 -3.07
N THR A 192 -24.66 -13.83 -3.21
CA THR A 192 -25.91 -13.08 -3.37
C THR A 192 -26.29 -12.36 -2.06
N GLU A 193 -27.28 -11.49 -2.12
CA GLU A 193 -27.85 -10.85 -0.91
C GLU A 193 -28.41 -11.86 0.11
N SER A 194 -28.88 -13.04 -0.37
CA SER A 194 -29.34 -14.14 0.47
C SER A 194 -28.18 -14.95 1.11
N GLY A 195 -26.93 -14.64 0.77
CA GLY A 195 -25.75 -15.36 1.25
C GLY A 195 -25.43 -16.64 0.50
N GLU A 196 -26.04 -16.87 -0.68
CA GLU A 196 -25.74 -17.98 -1.56
C GLU A 196 -24.52 -17.66 -2.42
N PRO A 197 -23.59 -18.60 -2.66
CA PRO A 197 -22.50 -18.38 -3.58
C PRO A 197 -23.04 -18.27 -5.02
N GLU A 198 -22.64 -17.26 -5.76
CA GLU A 198 -23.06 -17.05 -7.16
C GLU A 198 -22.60 -18.18 -8.10
N SER A 199 -21.71 -19.03 -7.66
CA SER A 199 -21.27 -20.24 -8.39
C SER A 199 -21.34 -21.47 -7.51
N SER A 200 -21.93 -22.56 -8.03
CA SER A 200 -22.08 -23.87 -7.38
C SER A 200 -20.78 -24.66 -7.17
N THR A 201 -19.63 -24.09 -7.53
CA THR A 201 -18.34 -24.78 -7.37
C THR A 201 -17.87 -24.74 -5.94
N SER A 202 -17.42 -25.93 -5.46
CA SER A 202 -16.79 -26.05 -4.14
C SER A 202 -15.72 -24.98 -3.92
N ILE A 203 -15.69 -24.41 -2.74
CA ILE A 203 -14.55 -23.64 -2.27
C ILE A 203 -13.37 -24.60 -2.27
N GLY A 204 -12.28 -24.28 -2.98
CA GLY A 204 -11.09 -25.13 -2.98
C GLY A 204 -10.59 -25.40 -1.56
N LEU A 205 -9.76 -26.43 -1.39
CA LEU A 205 -9.20 -26.81 -0.09
C LEU A 205 -8.43 -25.70 0.64
N GLY A 206 -8.19 -24.58 -0.06
CA GLY A 206 -7.36 -23.49 0.48
C GLY A 206 -5.89 -23.86 0.59
N THR A 207 -5.12 -22.98 1.20
CA THR A 207 -3.69 -23.24 1.47
C THR A 207 -3.55 -23.94 2.83
N PRO A 208 -2.88 -25.12 2.90
CA PRO A 208 -2.64 -25.81 4.16
C PRO A 208 -2.04 -24.86 5.23
N GLY A 209 -2.55 -24.96 6.46
CA GLY A 209 -2.18 -24.11 7.58
C GLY A 209 -2.82 -22.73 7.60
N TYR A 210 -3.45 -22.28 6.49
CA TYR A 210 -4.19 -21.01 6.42
C TYR A 210 -5.70 -21.21 6.23
N ALA A 211 -6.13 -22.36 5.80
CA ALA A 211 -7.53 -22.70 5.63
C ALA A 211 -8.09 -23.38 6.88
N PRO A 212 -9.27 -22.98 7.39
CA PRO A 212 -9.95 -23.69 8.48
C PRO A 212 -10.59 -25.00 7.97
N LEU A 213 -10.93 -25.89 8.91
CA LEU A 213 -11.46 -27.23 8.59
C LEU A 213 -12.70 -27.22 7.73
N GLU A 214 -13.61 -26.29 8.00
CA GLU A 214 -14.88 -26.18 7.29
C GLU A 214 -14.75 -25.65 5.86
N GLN A 215 -13.60 -25.05 5.47
CA GLN A 215 -13.42 -24.51 4.13
C GLN A 215 -13.47 -25.60 3.05
N ALA A 216 -12.94 -26.79 3.34
CA ALA A 216 -12.91 -27.91 2.40
C ALA A 216 -14.32 -28.46 2.08
N ASN A 217 -15.21 -28.40 3.07
CA ASN A 217 -16.55 -29.00 3.01
C ASN A 217 -17.67 -27.94 3.00
N TYR A 218 -17.33 -26.70 2.66
CA TYR A 218 -18.31 -25.62 2.66
C TYR A 218 -19.27 -25.72 1.48
N HIS A 219 -20.42 -26.32 1.75
CA HIS A 219 -21.56 -26.46 0.82
C HIS A 219 -22.82 -25.76 1.36
N GLU A 220 -22.71 -25.06 2.49
CA GLU A 220 -23.88 -24.55 3.21
C GLU A 220 -24.37 -23.20 2.69
N HIS A 221 -25.68 -23.11 2.60
CA HIS A 221 -26.48 -21.95 2.20
C HIS A 221 -26.70 -20.93 3.33
N ASN A 222 -25.84 -20.84 4.32
CA ASN A 222 -26.09 -20.10 5.56
C ASN A 222 -25.30 -18.78 5.68
N GLY A 223 -25.39 -17.94 4.68
CA GLY A 223 -24.82 -16.58 4.75
C GLY A 223 -23.34 -16.50 4.39
N LEU A 224 -22.81 -15.28 4.42
CA LEU A 224 -21.41 -14.99 4.08
C LEU A 224 -20.48 -15.48 5.21
N PRO A 225 -19.63 -16.49 4.98
CA PRO A 225 -18.80 -17.05 6.04
C PRO A 225 -17.51 -16.24 6.25
N ALA A 226 -17.62 -14.98 6.69
CA ALA A 226 -16.49 -14.09 6.99
C ALA A 226 -15.43 -14.75 7.89
N THR A 227 -15.86 -15.71 8.72
CA THR A 227 -15.00 -16.49 9.61
C THR A 227 -13.89 -17.29 8.89
N LEU A 228 -14.04 -17.56 7.58
CA LEU A 228 -13.00 -18.22 6.76
C LEU A 228 -11.80 -17.27 6.57
N ASP A 229 -12.06 -16.05 6.12
CA ASP A 229 -11.02 -15.04 5.92
C ASP A 229 -10.39 -14.61 7.25
N ILE A 230 -11.17 -14.58 8.34
CA ILE A 230 -10.70 -14.26 9.69
C ILE A 230 -9.68 -15.30 10.18
N TYR A 231 -9.97 -16.60 9.98
CA TYR A 231 -9.02 -17.66 10.32
C TYR A 231 -7.72 -17.50 9.53
N ALA A 232 -7.82 -17.32 8.22
CA ALA A 232 -6.67 -17.17 7.33
C ALA A 232 -5.82 -15.94 7.69
N LEU A 233 -6.47 -14.85 8.11
CA LEU A 233 -5.77 -13.66 8.62
C LEU A 233 -5.09 -13.94 9.97
N GLY A 234 -5.74 -14.65 10.89
CA GLY A 234 -5.12 -15.12 12.15
C GLY A 234 -3.88 -15.96 11.89
N ALA A 235 -3.95 -16.90 10.95
CA ALA A 235 -2.81 -17.73 10.53
C ALA A 235 -1.69 -16.88 9.91
N THR A 236 -2.05 -15.85 9.13
CA THR A 236 -1.09 -14.88 8.60
C THR A 236 -0.42 -14.08 9.72
N MET A 237 -1.16 -13.67 10.75
CA MET A 237 -0.61 -13.02 11.94
C MET A 237 0.34 -13.94 12.70
N MET A 238 -0.04 -15.21 12.94
CA MET A 238 0.82 -16.20 13.55
C MET A 238 2.14 -16.31 12.80
N LYS A 239 2.11 -16.45 11.47
CA LYS A 239 3.32 -16.50 10.63
C LYS A 239 4.18 -15.23 10.75
N MET A 240 3.56 -14.04 10.76
CA MET A 240 4.27 -12.78 10.94
C MET A 240 5.00 -12.69 12.28
N LEU A 241 4.30 -13.04 13.36
CA LEU A 241 4.75 -12.83 14.73
C LEU A 241 5.81 -13.86 15.17
N THR A 242 5.67 -15.10 14.71
CA THR A 242 6.51 -16.22 15.17
C THR A 242 7.60 -16.60 14.18
N GLY A 243 7.40 -16.31 12.89
CA GLY A 243 8.32 -16.73 11.83
C GLY A 243 8.36 -18.25 11.61
N ILE A 244 7.42 -19.00 12.18
CA ILE A 244 7.39 -20.47 12.08
C ILE A 244 7.59 -20.93 10.63
N SER A 245 8.38 -21.99 10.40
CA SER A 245 8.66 -22.49 9.05
C SER A 245 7.42 -23.12 8.40
N GLU A 246 6.76 -23.99 9.14
CA GLU A 246 5.55 -24.70 8.71
C GLU A 246 4.37 -24.30 9.58
N MET A 247 3.28 -23.95 8.93
CA MET A 247 2.03 -23.58 9.61
C MET A 247 1.29 -24.85 10.02
N PRO A 248 0.88 -24.97 11.31
CA PRO A 248 0.08 -26.11 11.74
C PRO A 248 -1.26 -26.14 11.01
N PRO A 249 -1.71 -27.29 10.52
CA PRO A 249 -3.04 -27.45 9.96
C PRO A 249 -4.10 -27.23 11.04
N ALA A 250 -5.31 -26.79 10.65
CA ALA A 250 -6.39 -26.54 11.61
C ALA A 250 -6.79 -27.77 12.42
N SER A 251 -6.58 -28.98 11.90
CA SER A 251 -6.79 -30.25 12.62
C SER A 251 -5.81 -30.46 13.78
N GLU A 252 -4.56 -30.03 13.63
CA GLU A 252 -3.56 -30.09 14.69
C GLU A 252 -3.92 -29.11 15.81
N ILE A 253 -4.32 -27.88 15.49
CA ILE A 253 -4.79 -26.91 16.49
C ILE A 253 -6.04 -27.42 17.23
N LEU A 254 -6.91 -28.15 16.55
CA LEU A 254 -8.09 -28.75 17.17
C LEU A 254 -7.72 -29.84 18.19
N ASN A 255 -6.74 -30.68 17.85
CA ASN A 255 -6.36 -31.83 18.67
C ASN A 255 -5.38 -31.48 19.81
N ASP A 256 -4.40 -30.64 19.52
CA ASP A 256 -3.26 -30.36 20.41
C ASP A 256 -3.35 -28.98 21.08
N GLY A 257 -4.32 -28.17 20.68
CA GLY A 257 -4.49 -26.80 21.16
C GLY A 257 -3.67 -25.76 20.39
N PHE A 258 -3.94 -24.50 20.70
CA PHE A 258 -3.23 -23.39 20.09
C PHE A 258 -1.79 -23.31 20.63
N PRO A 259 -0.77 -23.11 19.79
CA PRO A 259 0.65 -23.18 20.20
C PRO A 259 1.12 -21.89 20.92
N THR A 260 0.51 -21.54 22.04
CA THR A 260 0.78 -20.33 22.85
C THR A 260 2.26 -20.20 23.22
N SER A 261 2.93 -21.32 23.51
CA SER A 261 4.35 -21.34 23.87
C SER A 261 5.26 -20.77 22.77
N LEU A 262 4.85 -20.90 21.50
CA LEU A 262 5.60 -20.35 20.37
C LEU A 262 5.55 -18.82 20.37
N PHE A 263 4.41 -18.23 20.70
CA PHE A 263 4.24 -16.78 20.82
C PHE A 263 5.06 -16.22 21.97
N HIS A 264 5.05 -16.87 23.14
CA HIS A 264 5.88 -16.47 24.27
C HIS A 264 7.38 -16.50 23.93
N LYS A 265 7.87 -17.58 23.29
CA LYS A 265 9.27 -17.66 22.81
C LYS A 265 9.62 -16.57 21.81
N SER A 266 8.63 -16.09 21.07
CA SER A 266 8.77 -15.00 20.10
C SER A 266 8.61 -13.62 20.73
N GLY A 267 8.36 -13.52 22.05
CA GLY A 267 8.21 -12.25 22.76
C GLY A 267 6.96 -11.47 22.35
N VAL A 268 5.91 -12.17 21.93
CA VAL A 268 4.60 -11.60 21.61
C VAL A 268 3.82 -11.39 22.90
N SER A 269 3.12 -10.26 23.02
CA SER A 269 2.30 -9.95 24.17
C SER A 269 1.14 -10.96 24.35
N ALA A 270 0.74 -11.22 25.59
CA ALA A 270 -0.38 -12.12 25.89
C ALA A 270 -1.67 -11.67 25.20
N LEU A 271 -1.97 -10.37 25.25
CA LEU A 271 -3.18 -9.82 24.62
C LEU A 271 -3.22 -10.04 23.10
N LEU A 272 -2.11 -9.88 22.40
CA LEU A 272 -2.06 -10.16 20.96
C LEU A 272 -2.12 -11.66 20.69
N THR A 273 -1.53 -12.48 21.54
CA THR A 273 -1.63 -13.95 21.46
C THR A 273 -3.09 -14.39 21.57
N ASP A 274 -3.85 -13.87 22.54
CA ASP A 274 -5.28 -14.18 22.73
C ASP A 274 -6.13 -13.77 21.50
N ILE A 275 -5.82 -12.64 20.90
CA ILE A 275 -6.48 -12.18 19.65
C ILE A 275 -6.23 -13.17 18.52
N VAL A 276 -4.98 -13.60 18.32
CA VAL A 276 -4.64 -14.55 17.25
C VAL A 276 -5.27 -15.92 17.54
N GLU A 277 -5.22 -16.41 18.76
CA GLU A 277 -5.87 -17.65 19.17
C GLU A 277 -7.37 -17.63 18.89
N LYS A 278 -8.06 -16.56 19.28
CA LYS A 278 -9.49 -16.38 18.98
C LYS A 278 -9.76 -16.33 17.47
N ALA A 279 -8.94 -15.64 16.69
CA ALA A 279 -9.08 -15.59 15.23
C ALA A 279 -8.88 -16.97 14.58
N MET A 280 -8.00 -17.81 15.14
CA MET A 280 -7.69 -19.16 14.66
C MET A 280 -8.45 -20.26 15.40
N ALA A 281 -9.44 -19.95 16.23
CA ALA A 281 -10.23 -20.98 16.93
C ALA A 281 -10.76 -22.02 15.92
N PRO A 282 -10.54 -23.34 16.13
CA PRO A 282 -10.93 -24.38 15.19
C PRO A 282 -12.43 -24.38 14.87
N LEU A 283 -13.27 -24.11 15.86
CA LEU A 283 -14.71 -24.04 15.70
C LEU A 283 -15.13 -22.61 15.31
N LYS A 284 -15.81 -22.46 14.16
CA LYS A 284 -16.25 -21.16 13.62
C LYS A 284 -17.00 -20.27 14.63
N LYS A 285 -17.83 -20.87 15.52
CA LYS A 285 -18.62 -20.16 16.53
C LYS A 285 -17.76 -19.47 17.60
N ASN A 286 -16.54 -19.91 17.80
CA ASN A 286 -15.62 -19.39 18.80
C ASN A 286 -14.70 -18.29 18.23
N ARG A 287 -14.74 -18.04 16.91
CA ARG A 287 -13.97 -16.99 16.24
C ARG A 287 -14.68 -15.65 16.35
N TYR A 288 -13.98 -14.61 15.94
CA TYR A 288 -14.64 -13.36 15.54
C TYR A 288 -15.64 -13.65 14.42
N GLN A 289 -16.85 -13.10 14.52
CA GLN A 289 -17.89 -13.34 13.52
C GLN A 289 -17.79 -12.33 12.37
N THR A 290 -17.24 -11.17 12.63
CA THR A 290 -16.98 -10.11 11.64
C THR A 290 -15.53 -9.65 11.71
N VAL A 291 -15.05 -9.11 10.61
CA VAL A 291 -13.69 -8.52 10.54
C VAL A 291 -13.59 -7.26 11.40
N GLU A 292 -14.70 -6.54 11.57
CA GLU A 292 -14.82 -5.36 12.41
C GLU A 292 -14.58 -5.67 13.89
N GLU A 293 -15.03 -6.82 14.38
CA GLU A 293 -14.75 -7.28 15.75
C GLU A 293 -13.24 -7.49 15.95
N LEU A 294 -12.58 -8.24 15.05
CA LEU A 294 -11.12 -8.44 15.07
C LEU A 294 -10.38 -7.10 15.00
N ARG A 295 -10.79 -6.22 14.08
CA ARG A 295 -10.19 -4.89 13.91
C ARG A 295 -10.32 -4.04 15.17
N SER A 296 -11.46 -4.08 15.84
CA SER A 296 -11.70 -3.35 17.09
C SER A 296 -10.72 -3.76 18.18
N ASP A 297 -10.52 -5.07 18.38
CA ASP A 297 -9.60 -5.56 19.41
C ASP A 297 -8.14 -5.25 19.09
N LEU A 298 -7.73 -5.35 17.81
CA LEU A 298 -6.39 -4.92 17.37
C LEU A 298 -6.15 -3.41 17.53
N ALA A 299 -7.17 -2.58 17.27
CA ALA A 299 -7.05 -1.13 17.42
C ALA A 299 -6.85 -0.71 18.88
N LYS A 300 -7.50 -1.40 19.84
CA LYS A 300 -7.29 -1.16 21.28
C LYS A 300 -5.83 -1.37 21.69
N LEU A 301 -5.18 -2.42 21.14
CA LEU A 301 -3.75 -2.66 21.40
C LEU A 301 -2.85 -1.59 20.78
N SER A 302 -3.17 -1.13 19.58
CA SER A 302 -2.40 -0.07 18.91
C SER A 302 -2.36 1.21 19.75
N HIS A 303 -3.49 1.63 20.29
CA HIS A 303 -3.59 2.84 21.14
C HIS A 303 -2.94 2.68 22.52
N SER A 304 -3.02 1.49 23.13
CA SER A 304 -2.40 1.22 24.42
C SER A 304 -0.88 1.31 24.36
N THR A 305 -0.30 0.86 23.27
CA THR A 305 1.17 0.90 23.04
C THR A 305 1.67 2.31 22.81
N GLU A 306 0.90 3.16 22.13
CA GLU A 306 1.25 4.58 21.92
C GLU A 306 1.24 5.35 23.25
N ASN A 307 0.24 5.14 24.10
CA ASN A 307 0.14 5.79 25.41
C ASN A 307 1.27 5.35 26.36
N THR A 308 1.62 4.07 26.39
CA THR A 308 2.74 3.56 27.21
C THR A 308 4.09 4.12 26.76
N GLN A 309 4.29 4.34 25.44
CA GLN A 309 5.51 4.98 24.93
C GLN A 309 5.58 6.47 25.24
N ILE A 310 4.42 7.14 25.30
CA ILE A 310 4.33 8.55 25.69
C ILE A 310 4.61 8.69 27.20
N GLU A 311 4.04 7.83 28.04
CA GLU A 311 4.27 7.81 29.49
C GLU A 311 5.72 7.44 29.84
N GLN A 312 6.33 6.47 29.17
CA GLN A 312 7.74 6.12 29.35
C GLN A 312 8.69 7.22 28.87
N LYS A 313 8.31 7.99 27.85
CA LYS A 313 9.05 9.20 27.46
C LYS A 313 8.91 10.32 28.45
N SER A 314 7.73 10.51 29.07
CA SER A 314 7.52 11.54 30.10
C SER A 314 8.24 11.20 31.40
N ASN A 315 8.19 9.94 31.85
CA ASN A 315 8.86 9.50 33.10
C ASN A 315 10.39 9.41 32.97
N ASN A 316 10.95 9.26 31.76
CA ASN A 316 12.39 9.32 31.51
C ASN A 316 12.93 10.74 31.35
N VAL A 317 12.07 11.76 31.36
CA VAL A 317 12.47 13.18 31.25
C VAL A 317 12.74 13.79 32.66
N GLU A 318 12.24 13.17 33.74
CA GLU A 318 12.43 13.70 35.10
C GLU A 318 13.74 13.29 35.80
N HIS A 319 14.52 12.32 35.27
CA HIS A 319 15.79 11.93 35.86
C HIS A 319 16.87 11.61 34.81
N LYS A 320 17.36 12.64 34.13
CA LYS A 320 18.75 12.65 33.61
C LYS A 320 19.19 14.05 33.25
N ASP A 321 20.07 14.57 34.07
CA ASP A 321 20.93 15.73 33.81
C ASP A 321 21.63 15.65 32.44
N ILE A 322 21.55 16.77 31.72
CA ILE A 322 22.58 17.44 30.92
C ILE A 322 23.75 16.53 30.49
N ASN A 323 23.62 15.90 29.34
CA ASN A 323 24.63 15.65 28.31
C ASN A 323 24.26 14.49 27.38
N ASN A 324 23.41 14.75 26.39
CA ASN A 324 23.43 13.96 25.16
C ASN A 324 22.79 14.76 24.01
N LYS A 325 23.65 15.21 23.10
CA LYS A 325 23.26 15.82 21.84
C LYS A 325 22.46 14.79 21.01
N PRO A 326 21.27 15.15 20.47
CA PRO A 326 20.56 14.24 19.57
C PRO A 326 21.31 14.07 18.25
N ASN A 327 21.25 12.85 17.71
CA ASN A 327 21.88 12.39 16.47
C ASN A 327 21.75 13.40 15.32
N GLY A 328 22.82 14.14 15.06
CA GLY A 328 22.88 15.29 14.17
C GLY A 328 22.97 14.98 12.67
N ILE A 329 22.81 13.73 12.22
CA ILE A 329 23.08 13.39 10.82
C ILE A 329 21.87 13.67 9.90
N LYS A 330 20.65 13.37 10.33
CA LYS A 330 19.45 13.65 9.51
C LYS A 330 19.09 15.15 9.43
N TYR A 331 19.37 15.91 10.47
CA TYR A 331 19.11 17.35 10.50
C TYR A 331 20.15 18.18 9.71
N LYS A 332 21.40 17.70 9.59
CA LYS A 332 22.42 18.38 8.79
C LYS A 332 22.10 18.41 7.28
N TYR A 333 21.54 17.32 6.76
CA TYR A 333 21.13 17.27 5.34
C TYR A 333 19.88 18.10 5.06
N PHE A 334 18.94 18.13 6.00
CA PHE A 334 17.70 18.90 5.83
C PHE A 334 17.94 20.41 5.93
N THR A 335 18.71 20.88 6.94
CA THR A 335 19.12 22.29 7.04
C THR A 335 19.99 22.71 5.87
N GLY A 336 20.89 21.85 5.36
CA GLY A 336 21.66 22.10 4.17
C GLY A 336 20.79 22.28 2.92
N MET A 337 19.76 21.44 2.75
CA MET A 337 18.82 21.52 1.62
C MET A 337 17.97 22.80 1.65
N VAL A 338 17.48 23.18 2.83
CA VAL A 338 16.72 24.44 3.03
C VAL A 338 17.62 25.66 2.77
N TYR A 339 18.89 25.60 3.18
CA TYR A 339 19.86 26.67 2.91
C TYR A 339 20.18 26.80 1.41
N LEU A 340 20.41 25.68 0.72
CA LEU A 340 20.65 25.64 -0.74
C LEU A 340 19.44 26.18 -1.54
N ILE A 341 18.23 25.83 -1.15
CA ILE A 341 17.01 26.35 -1.78
C ILE A 341 16.86 27.85 -1.52
N GLY A 342 17.18 28.31 -0.31
CA GLY A 342 17.17 29.73 0.07
C GLY A 342 18.22 30.54 -0.71
N GLU A 343 19.45 30.04 -0.83
CA GLU A 343 20.51 30.70 -1.64
C GLU A 343 20.18 30.69 -3.12
N TRP A 344 19.59 29.61 -3.63
CA TRP A 344 19.19 29.54 -5.03
C TRP A 344 18.06 30.52 -5.34
N LEU A 345 17.06 30.64 -4.46
CA LEU A 345 15.98 31.64 -4.54
C LEU A 345 16.52 33.07 -4.45
N PHE A 346 17.44 33.32 -3.52
CA PHE A 346 18.07 34.64 -3.37
C PHE A 346 18.90 35.02 -4.60
N SER A 347 19.70 34.09 -5.12
CA SER A 347 20.50 34.29 -6.34
C SER A 347 19.61 34.51 -7.56
N PHE A 348 18.50 33.79 -7.66
CA PHE A 348 17.53 33.97 -8.75
C PHE A 348 16.84 35.33 -8.68
N ILE A 349 16.44 35.77 -7.50
CA ILE A 349 15.88 37.12 -7.28
C ILE A 349 16.90 38.20 -7.63
N MET A 350 18.17 38.05 -7.21
CA MET A 350 19.23 38.99 -7.55
C MET A 350 19.56 39.00 -9.04
N LEU A 351 19.46 37.85 -9.75
CA LEU A 351 19.65 37.77 -11.19
C LEU A 351 18.52 38.48 -11.96
N CYS A 352 17.29 38.41 -11.45
CA CYS A 352 16.15 39.16 -11.98
C CYS A 352 16.32 40.67 -11.78
N PHE A 353 16.92 41.12 -10.68
CA PHE A 353 17.21 42.53 -10.43
C PHE A 353 18.43 43.04 -11.20
N SER A 354 19.36 42.18 -11.63
CA SER A 354 20.59 42.58 -12.36
C SER A 354 20.43 42.66 -13.89
N ARG A 355 19.35 42.14 -14.44
CA ARG A 355 18.97 42.30 -15.85
C ARG A 355 17.81 43.30 -15.87
N ASP A 356 17.93 44.38 -16.63
CA ASP A 356 16.93 45.45 -16.87
C ASP A 356 15.49 44.95 -17.06
N CYS A 357 14.97 44.22 -16.08
CA CYS A 357 13.57 43.78 -16.01
C CYS A 357 12.78 44.95 -15.42
N ASP A 358 11.87 45.48 -16.19
CA ASP A 358 10.93 46.48 -15.71
C ASP A 358 10.06 45.87 -14.60
N PRO A 359 10.12 46.42 -13.35
CA PRO A 359 9.30 45.92 -12.24
C PRO A 359 7.79 46.06 -12.46
N ASP A 360 7.41 46.86 -13.44
CA ASP A 360 6.00 47.08 -13.82
C ASP A 360 5.47 46.08 -14.87
N ASP A 361 6.30 45.17 -15.36
CA ASP A 361 5.87 44.10 -16.25
C ASP A 361 4.91 43.14 -15.51
N ASP A 362 3.69 43.03 -16.02
CA ASP A 362 2.65 42.12 -15.46
C ASP A 362 3.10 40.65 -15.44
N GLY A 363 3.99 40.24 -16.34
CA GLY A 363 4.61 38.92 -16.35
C GLY A 363 5.50 38.67 -15.13
N PHE A 364 6.28 39.66 -14.70
CA PHE A 364 7.15 39.56 -13.53
C PHE A 364 6.32 39.50 -12.22
N LYS A 365 5.26 40.29 -12.13
CA LYS A 365 4.33 40.29 -10.99
C LYS A 365 3.61 38.95 -10.87
N LEU A 366 3.21 38.37 -12.01
CA LEU A 366 2.52 37.07 -12.04
C LEU A 366 3.46 35.92 -11.62
N LEU A 367 4.72 35.94 -12.09
CA LEU A 367 5.72 34.93 -11.75
C LEU A 367 6.11 34.95 -10.26
N THR A 368 6.30 36.13 -9.68
CA THR A 368 6.58 36.30 -8.24
C THR A 368 5.41 35.85 -7.38
N ALA A 369 4.17 36.18 -7.76
CA ALA A 369 2.98 35.71 -7.06
C ALA A 369 2.86 34.17 -7.11
N PHE A 370 3.13 33.55 -8.26
CA PHE A 370 3.10 32.11 -8.41
C PHE A 370 4.18 31.40 -7.56
N LEU A 371 5.40 31.92 -7.52
CA LEU A 371 6.49 31.38 -6.70
C LEU A 371 6.17 31.45 -5.20
N ILE A 372 5.60 32.55 -4.74
CA ILE A 372 5.17 32.72 -3.37
C ILE A 372 4.05 31.75 -3.01
N ALA A 373 3.04 31.61 -3.88
CA ALA A 373 1.95 30.64 -3.68
C ALA A 373 2.48 29.20 -3.62
N ALA A 374 3.45 28.83 -4.47
CA ALA A 374 4.08 27.51 -4.45
C ALA A 374 4.83 27.22 -3.13
N ILE A 375 5.52 28.20 -2.56
CA ILE A 375 6.17 28.07 -1.24
C ILE A 375 5.12 27.83 -0.14
N PHE A 376 3.99 28.56 -0.15
CA PHE A 376 2.92 28.36 0.82
C PHE A 376 2.28 26.99 0.72
N VAL A 377 2.00 26.52 -0.49
CA VAL A 377 1.46 25.17 -0.73
C VAL A 377 2.46 24.13 -0.22
N PHE A 378 3.76 24.31 -0.48
CA PHE A 378 4.80 23.39 -0.01
C PHE A 378 4.87 23.35 1.52
N VAL A 379 4.88 24.48 2.21
CA VAL A 379 4.90 24.56 3.68
C VAL A 379 3.62 23.97 4.27
N TRP A 380 2.46 24.21 3.62
CA TRP A 380 1.19 23.63 4.05
C TRP A 380 1.16 22.10 3.92
N ILE A 381 1.69 21.55 2.80
CA ILE A 381 1.83 20.10 2.61
C ILE A 381 2.74 19.49 3.67
N MET A 382 3.87 20.13 3.96
CA MET A 382 4.84 19.69 4.96
C MET A 382 4.25 19.71 6.38
N LYS A 383 3.44 20.71 6.71
CA LYS A 383 2.69 20.80 7.96
C LYS A 383 1.63 19.71 8.07
N ARG A 384 0.84 19.49 7.01
CA ARG A 384 -0.25 18.49 6.98
C ARG A 384 0.28 17.06 7.08
N ARG A 385 1.51 16.81 6.64
CA ARG A 385 2.17 15.48 6.72
C ARG A 385 2.99 15.29 8.00
N HIS A 386 2.94 16.23 8.96
CA HIS A 386 3.74 16.19 10.20
C HIS A 386 5.26 16.01 9.98
N ILE A 387 5.77 16.48 8.83
CA ILE A 387 7.20 16.35 8.49
C ILE A 387 8.02 17.46 9.17
N LEU A 388 7.40 18.61 9.49
CA LEU A 388 8.06 19.73 10.17
C LEU A 388 7.84 19.64 11.68
N PRO A 389 8.92 19.66 12.49
CA PRO A 389 8.82 19.75 13.96
C PRO A 389 8.15 21.06 14.38
N THR A 390 7.33 20.99 15.44
CA THR A 390 6.61 22.16 16.00
C THR A 390 7.53 23.32 16.41
N ASP A 391 8.75 23.00 16.84
CA ASP A 391 9.78 23.98 17.20
C ASP A 391 10.33 24.75 16.00
N LEU A 392 10.46 24.09 14.84
CA LEU A 392 10.89 24.72 13.60
C LEU A 392 9.79 25.66 13.06
N LEU A 393 8.53 25.25 13.17
CA LEU A 393 7.37 26.07 12.81
C LEU A 393 7.31 27.35 13.65
N LYS A 394 7.59 27.27 14.96
CA LYS A 394 7.68 28.45 15.85
C LYS A 394 8.82 29.39 15.43
N LYS A 395 10.02 28.84 15.11
CA LYS A 395 11.17 29.61 14.65
C LYS A 395 10.94 30.30 13.31
N MET A 396 10.29 29.59 12.37
CA MET A 396 9.89 30.16 11.08
C MET A 396 8.85 31.28 11.26
N ARG A 397 7.88 31.11 12.16
CA ARG A 397 6.90 32.15 12.51
C ARG A 397 7.59 33.41 13.08
N CYS A 398 8.55 33.25 13.98
CA CYS A 398 9.33 34.36 14.51
C CYS A 398 10.17 35.02 13.42
N GLY A 399 10.81 34.26 12.52
CA GLY A 399 11.60 34.79 11.43
C GLY A 399 10.75 35.58 10.41
N VAL A 400 9.59 35.07 10.00
CA VAL A 400 8.67 35.80 9.12
C VAL A 400 8.14 37.07 9.77
N THR A 401 7.78 37.00 11.06
CA THR A 401 7.31 38.19 11.79
C THR A 401 8.42 39.24 11.89
N ALA A 402 9.68 38.83 12.16
CA ALA A 402 10.82 39.74 12.22
C ALA A 402 11.12 40.40 10.86
N LEU A 403 10.95 39.65 9.75
CA LEU A 403 11.13 40.14 8.38
C LEU A 403 10.05 41.17 7.99
N VAL A 404 8.81 40.93 8.37
CA VAL A 404 7.69 41.84 8.13
C VAL A 404 7.84 43.12 8.94
N VAL A 405 8.21 43.00 10.21
CA VAL A 405 8.44 44.17 11.10
C VAL A 405 9.68 44.96 10.67
N GLY A 406 10.77 44.26 10.29
CA GLY A 406 12.00 44.91 9.80
C GLY A 406 11.76 45.69 8.51
N ASN A 407 11.02 45.14 7.55
CA ASN A 407 10.66 45.84 6.34
C ASN A 407 9.71 47.04 6.59
N ALA A 408 8.77 46.91 7.52
CA ALA A 408 7.88 48.01 7.91
C ALA A 408 8.65 49.19 8.57
N LEU A 409 9.74 48.91 9.28
CA LEU A 409 10.58 49.92 9.91
C LEU A 409 11.55 50.63 8.93
N LEU A 410 11.91 49.98 7.82
CA LEU A 410 12.78 50.54 6.77
C LEU A 410 12.03 51.34 5.71
N LEU A 411 10.70 51.23 5.65
CA LEU A 411 9.84 51.94 4.70
C LEU A 411 9.99 53.47 4.64
N PRO A 412 10.29 54.21 5.76
CA PRO A 412 10.45 55.67 5.69
C PRO A 412 11.72 56.16 4.99
N MET A 413 12.67 55.25 4.71
CA MET A 413 14.00 55.62 4.15
C MET A 413 14.12 55.49 2.64
N TRP A 414 13.08 55.00 1.91
CA TRP A 414 13.15 54.84 0.47
C TRP A 414 12.09 55.70 -0.25
N ASN A 415 12.57 56.60 -1.11
CA ASN A 415 11.76 57.44 -1.98
C ASN A 415 11.49 56.71 -3.29
N GLY A 416 10.22 56.43 -3.58
CA GLY A 416 9.83 56.02 -4.91
C GLY A 416 8.73 54.94 -4.99
N SER A 417 8.28 54.63 -6.19
CA SER A 417 7.17 53.73 -6.53
C SER A 417 7.28 52.27 -6.06
N LEU A 418 8.49 51.85 -5.65
CA LEU A 418 8.73 50.51 -5.08
C LEU A 418 8.05 50.29 -3.70
N THR A 419 7.71 51.37 -2.99
CA THR A 419 7.13 51.31 -1.64
C THR A 419 5.72 50.73 -1.61
N PHE A 420 4.92 50.96 -2.63
CA PHE A 420 3.54 50.51 -2.67
C PHE A 420 3.39 49.01 -2.88
N SER A 421 4.24 48.42 -3.70
CA SER A 421 4.25 46.98 -3.96
C SER A 421 4.72 46.17 -2.74
N TYR A 422 5.69 46.65 -1.99
CA TYR A 422 6.17 46.03 -0.75
C TYR A 422 5.16 46.17 0.39
N PHE A 423 4.49 47.31 0.50
CA PHE A 423 3.43 47.52 1.49
C PHE A 423 2.23 46.59 1.21
N ALA A 424 1.79 46.46 -0.04
CA ALA A 424 0.73 45.55 -0.43
C ALA A 424 1.09 44.08 -0.13
N LEU A 425 2.35 43.66 -0.37
CA LEU A 425 2.86 42.33 -0.02
C LEU A 425 2.89 42.10 1.50
N SER A 426 3.37 43.07 2.31
CA SER A 426 3.43 42.91 3.76
C SER A 426 2.03 42.86 4.41
N VAL A 427 1.05 43.59 3.89
CA VAL A 427 -0.35 43.54 4.35
C VAL A 427 -1.05 42.22 3.91
N LEU A 428 -0.73 41.70 2.74
CA LEU A 428 -1.24 40.38 2.28
C LEU A 428 -0.65 39.22 3.09
N PHE A 429 0.55 39.35 3.63
CA PHE A 429 1.24 38.28 4.38
C PHE A 429 1.01 38.30 5.88
N ALA A 430 0.52 39.41 6.45
CA ALA A 430 0.20 39.51 7.89
C ALA A 430 -0.83 38.46 8.36
N PRO A 431 -1.93 38.17 7.62
CA PRO A 431 -2.85 37.09 7.97
C PRO A 431 -2.27 35.68 7.80
N ALA A 432 -1.33 35.48 6.86
CA ALA A 432 -0.73 34.18 6.61
C ALA A 432 0.25 33.75 7.73
N SER A 433 0.87 34.71 8.44
CA SER A 433 1.69 34.44 9.63
C SER A 433 0.86 33.93 10.82
N ALA A 434 -0.45 34.18 10.82
CA ALA A 434 -1.38 33.68 11.85
C ALA A 434 -1.86 32.25 11.56
N LEU A 435 -1.72 31.78 10.30
CA LEU A 435 -2.10 30.43 9.85
C LEU A 435 -0.94 29.42 9.88
N LEU A 436 0.32 29.87 10.03
CA LEU A 436 1.53 29.08 10.32
C LEU A 436 1.73 28.93 11.83
#